data_b5f325ef5ce729e402b0340381fbf5da
#
_entry.id   b5f325ef5ce729e402b0340381fbf5da
#
_cell.length_a   1.000
_cell.length_b   1.000
_cell.length_c   1.000
_cell.angle_alpha   90.00
_cell.angle_beta   90.00
_cell.angle_gamma   90.00
#
_symmetry.space_group_name_H-M   'P 1'
#
loop_
_entity.id
_entity.type
_entity.pdbx_description
1 polymer ?
#
loop_
_entity_poly.entity_id
_entity_poly.type
_entity_poly.pdbx_seq_one_letter_code
_entity_poly.pdbx_strand_id
1 'polypeptide(L)'
;LAQADSKTATLGVSATLLSACEAGSSSGGNVSFGTLNFGTLYFLSTATSVAGQQNAGAIRVKCTNGTSYSVLLGGGQSGNTAARYLQSAAGQRVNYNLYTNAAHSTIWDNLTGVSQTANGADNWLPVYGMIPAQSTPPTGSYTDTVQVTINW
;
A
#
# COMPACT_ATOMS: atom_id res chain seq x y z
N LEU A 1 -45.80 -58.93 3.40
CA LEU A 1 -44.65 -58.32 2.73
C LEU A 1 -44.41 -56.92 3.22
N ALA A 2 -43.21 -56.68 3.74
CA ALA A 2 -42.79 -55.33 4.06
C ALA A 2 -42.56 -54.57 2.76
N GLN A 3 -43.20 -53.45 2.62
CA GLN A 3 -42.99 -52.53 1.51
C GLN A 3 -42.22 -51.34 1.99
N ALA A 4 -41.12 -51.05 1.30
CA ALA A 4 -40.32 -49.87 1.60
C ALA A 4 -40.99 -48.64 0.98
N ASP A 5 -41.34 -47.71 1.81
CA ASP A 5 -41.84 -46.41 1.39
C ASP A 5 -40.72 -45.37 1.53
N SER A 6 -40.84 -44.36 0.75
CA SER A 6 -39.92 -43.22 0.85
C SER A 6 -40.72 -41.93 0.93
N LYS A 7 -40.15 -40.98 1.63
CA LYS A 7 -40.63 -39.60 1.64
C LYS A 7 -39.52 -38.69 1.24
N THR A 8 -39.84 -37.70 0.46
CA THR A 8 -38.88 -36.70 0.01
C THR A 8 -39.39 -35.33 0.41
N ALA A 9 -38.53 -34.52 0.91
CA ALA A 9 -38.83 -33.14 1.27
C ALA A 9 -37.65 -32.25 0.85
N THR A 10 -37.86 -30.96 0.79
CA THR A 10 -36.84 -30.01 0.44
C THR A 10 -36.21 -29.42 1.69
N LEU A 11 -34.89 -29.28 1.68
CA LEU A 11 -34.12 -28.54 2.70
C LEU A 11 -33.58 -27.31 2.01
N GLY A 12 -33.95 -26.13 2.49
CA GLY A 12 -33.34 -24.88 2.05
C GLY A 12 -31.95 -24.73 2.65
N VAL A 13 -30.98 -24.41 1.81
CA VAL A 13 -29.60 -24.11 2.24
C VAL A 13 -29.21 -22.81 1.60
N SER A 14 -28.70 -21.87 2.39
CA SER A 14 -28.31 -20.56 1.89
C SER A 14 -27.04 -20.06 2.57
N ALA A 15 -26.30 -19.21 1.86
CA ALA A 15 -25.18 -18.44 2.38
C ALA A 15 -25.18 -17.08 1.73
N THR A 16 -24.74 -16.08 2.46
CA THR A 16 -24.55 -14.74 1.93
C THR A 16 -23.05 -14.41 1.99
N LEU A 17 -22.48 -14.03 0.84
CA LEU A 17 -21.10 -13.60 0.75
C LEU A 17 -21.05 -12.09 0.58
N LEU A 18 -20.25 -11.45 1.40
CA LEU A 18 -20.04 -10.00 1.36
C LEU A 18 -18.66 -9.70 0.80
N SER A 19 -18.53 -8.53 0.18
CA SER A 19 -17.22 -8.03 -0.28
C SER A 19 -16.30 -7.83 0.90
N ALA A 20 -15.07 -8.32 0.80
CA ALA A 20 -14.05 -8.19 1.82
C ALA A 20 -12.69 -7.96 1.19
N CYS A 21 -11.83 -7.21 1.88
CA CYS A 21 -10.46 -6.97 1.49
C CYS A 21 -9.49 -7.29 2.63
N GLU A 22 -8.33 -7.83 2.26
CA GLU A 22 -7.17 -8.00 3.12
C GLU A 22 -6.02 -7.18 2.57
N ALA A 23 -5.17 -6.66 3.42
CA ALA A 23 -4.04 -5.83 3.02
C ALA A 23 -2.78 -6.18 3.79
N GLY A 24 -1.64 -6.06 3.14
CA GLY A 24 -0.32 -6.21 3.72
C GLY A 24 -0.06 -7.54 4.40
N SER A 25 0.93 -7.56 5.27
CA SER A 25 1.16 -8.63 6.24
C SER A 25 0.68 -8.16 7.61
N SER A 26 0.06 -9.05 8.38
CA SER A 26 -0.41 -8.73 9.73
C SER A 26 0.42 -9.47 10.77
N SER A 27 0.78 -8.79 11.84
CA SER A 27 1.41 -9.35 13.02
C SER A 27 0.86 -8.65 14.25
N GLY A 28 0.26 -9.40 15.18
CA GLY A 28 -0.30 -8.84 16.41
C GLY A 28 -1.42 -7.81 16.16
N GLY A 29 -2.19 -7.93 15.08
CA GLY A 29 -3.28 -7.03 14.72
C GLY A 29 -2.87 -5.79 13.93
N ASN A 30 -1.57 -5.56 13.73
CA ASN A 30 -1.05 -4.47 12.91
C ASN A 30 -0.80 -4.93 11.47
N VAL A 31 -1.15 -4.10 10.50
CA VAL A 31 -0.89 -4.34 9.09
C VAL A 31 0.33 -3.52 8.67
N SER A 32 1.26 -4.17 7.96
CA SER A 32 2.46 -3.52 7.45
C SER A 32 2.69 -3.89 5.98
N PHE A 33 3.27 -2.95 5.23
CA PHE A 33 3.70 -3.16 3.85
C PHE A 33 5.23 -3.18 3.72
N GLY A 34 5.93 -3.27 4.86
CA GLY A 34 7.38 -3.20 4.91
C GLY A 34 7.91 -1.77 4.80
N THR A 35 9.17 -1.66 4.43
CA THR A 35 9.85 -0.37 4.30
C THR A 35 10.34 -0.18 2.87
N LEU A 36 9.98 0.96 2.27
CA LEU A 36 10.59 1.43 1.04
C LEU A 36 11.90 2.12 1.40
N ASN A 37 13.02 1.48 1.09
CA ASN A 37 14.33 1.91 1.53
C ASN A 37 15.13 2.49 0.35
N PHE A 38 15.51 3.76 0.45
CA PHE A 38 16.36 4.41 -0.55
C PHE A 38 17.84 4.00 -0.44
N GLY A 39 18.21 3.23 0.60
CA GLY A 39 19.57 2.76 0.81
C GLY A 39 20.46 3.80 1.48
N THR A 40 21.78 3.61 1.33
CA THR A 40 22.79 4.52 1.86
C THR A 40 23.17 5.52 0.78
N LEU A 41 23.03 6.80 1.11
CA LEU A 41 23.32 7.89 0.19
C LEU A 41 24.43 8.78 0.80
N TYR A 42 25.29 9.29 -0.04
CA TYR A 42 26.41 10.17 0.37
C TYR A 42 26.16 11.63 0.00
N PHE A 43 25.61 11.85 -1.20
CA PHE A 43 25.29 13.19 -1.70
C PHE A 43 23.92 13.16 -2.38
N LEU A 44 23.18 14.24 -2.27
CA LEU A 44 21.86 14.42 -2.89
C LEU A 44 21.93 15.37 -4.11
N SER A 45 23.09 15.48 -4.75
CA SER A 45 23.27 16.30 -5.94
C SER A 45 22.60 15.71 -7.19
N THR A 46 22.25 14.43 -7.15
CA THR A 46 21.49 13.73 -8.19
C THR A 46 20.26 13.05 -7.58
N ALA A 47 19.19 12.93 -8.37
CA ALA A 47 17.99 12.26 -7.93
C ALA A 47 18.24 10.76 -7.70
N THR A 48 17.59 10.19 -6.68
CA THR A 48 17.63 8.77 -6.35
C THR A 48 16.21 8.22 -6.34
N SER A 49 16.02 7.08 -7.00
CA SER A 49 14.71 6.42 -7.11
C SER A 49 14.76 5.01 -6.56
N VAL A 50 13.62 4.54 -6.06
CA VAL A 50 13.42 3.16 -5.63
C VAL A 50 11.99 2.72 -5.95
N ALA A 51 11.82 1.48 -6.36
CA ALA A 51 10.51 0.87 -6.56
C ALA A 51 10.24 -0.16 -5.46
N GLY A 52 9.04 -0.11 -4.90
CA GLY A 52 8.60 -1.06 -3.88
C GLY A 52 8.56 -2.49 -4.42
N GLN A 53 9.01 -3.42 -3.58
CA GLN A 53 8.97 -4.85 -3.81
C GLN A 53 8.04 -5.51 -2.79
N GLN A 54 7.72 -6.78 -2.99
CA GLN A 54 6.93 -7.54 -2.02
C GLN A 54 7.60 -7.50 -0.65
N ASN A 55 6.84 -7.11 0.37
CA ASN A 55 7.30 -6.91 1.75
C ASN A 55 8.36 -5.81 1.93
N ALA A 56 8.57 -4.99 0.93
CA ALA A 56 9.53 -3.89 0.92
C ALA A 56 8.98 -2.70 0.14
N GLY A 57 7.77 -2.24 0.54
CA GLY A 57 7.17 -1.04 0.00
C GLY A 57 6.17 -1.25 -1.14
N ALA A 58 5.93 -2.48 -1.62
CA ALA A 58 4.78 -2.75 -2.46
C ALA A 58 3.53 -3.01 -1.60
N ILE A 59 2.38 -2.52 -2.04
CA ILE A 59 1.13 -2.63 -1.30
C ILE A 59 0.40 -3.88 -1.75
N ARG A 60 0.29 -4.87 -0.87
CA ARG A 60 -0.49 -6.08 -1.09
C ARG A 60 -1.95 -5.83 -0.78
N VAL A 61 -2.82 -6.09 -1.73
CA VAL A 61 -4.28 -6.08 -1.56
C VAL A 61 -4.86 -7.36 -2.13
N LYS A 62 -5.74 -7.99 -1.37
CA LYS A 62 -6.52 -9.14 -1.80
C LYS A 62 -7.96 -8.91 -1.43
N CYS A 63 -8.82 -8.76 -2.41
CA CYS A 63 -10.25 -8.57 -2.20
C CYS A 63 -11.04 -9.69 -2.89
N THR A 64 -12.28 -9.86 -2.46
CA THR A 64 -13.24 -10.73 -3.13
C THR A 64 -13.31 -10.39 -4.61
N ASN A 65 -13.32 -11.41 -5.47
CA ASN A 65 -13.38 -11.23 -6.92
C ASN A 65 -14.52 -10.29 -7.34
N GLY A 66 -14.22 -9.34 -8.20
CA GLY A 66 -15.15 -8.33 -8.69
C GLY A 66 -15.30 -7.10 -7.79
N THR A 67 -14.67 -7.08 -6.62
CA THR A 67 -14.71 -5.92 -5.71
C THR A 67 -13.84 -4.79 -6.28
N SER A 68 -14.44 -3.62 -6.48
CA SER A 68 -13.68 -2.41 -6.79
C SER A 68 -13.11 -1.83 -5.51
N TYR A 69 -11.84 -1.46 -5.53
CA TYR A 69 -11.16 -0.85 -4.40
C TYR A 69 -10.23 0.28 -4.84
N SER A 70 -9.94 1.17 -3.92
CA SER A 70 -8.95 2.23 -4.11
C SER A 70 -7.93 2.22 -2.99
N VAL A 71 -6.69 2.59 -3.32
CA VAL A 71 -5.57 2.67 -2.37
C VAL A 71 -5.06 4.10 -2.33
N LEU A 72 -5.04 4.68 -1.14
CA LEU A 72 -4.64 6.05 -0.90
C LEU A 72 -3.39 6.06 -0.01
N LEU A 73 -2.48 6.99 -0.27
CA LEU A 73 -1.29 7.21 0.56
C LEU A 73 -1.33 8.59 1.20
N GLY A 74 -1.14 8.63 2.51
CA GLY A 74 -1.09 9.88 3.26
C GLY A 74 0.19 10.69 3.02
N GLY A 75 0.24 11.87 3.61
CA GLY A 75 1.35 12.81 3.49
C GLY A 75 2.55 12.50 4.40
N GLY A 76 2.50 11.40 5.17
CA GLY A 76 3.54 11.13 6.16
C GLY A 76 3.54 12.18 7.27
N GLN A 77 4.70 12.42 7.87
CA GLN A 77 4.82 13.42 8.93
C GLN A 77 4.63 14.86 8.44
N SER A 78 4.73 15.11 7.13
CA SER A 78 4.43 16.43 6.56
C SER A 78 2.93 16.75 6.56
N GLY A 79 2.07 15.72 6.54
CA GLY A 79 0.63 15.88 6.34
C GLY A 79 0.24 16.32 4.92
N ASN A 80 1.20 16.48 4.01
CA ASN A 80 0.97 17.00 2.66
C ASN A 80 1.56 16.04 1.63
N THR A 81 0.70 15.42 0.82
CA THR A 81 1.13 14.45 -0.19
C THR A 81 1.98 15.07 -1.30
N ALA A 82 1.88 16.38 -1.52
CA ALA A 82 2.71 17.09 -2.51
C ALA A 82 4.10 17.46 -1.97
N ALA A 83 4.32 17.39 -0.66
CA ALA A 83 5.54 17.87 -0.01
C ALA A 83 5.99 16.95 1.13
N ARG A 84 6.17 15.66 0.82
CA ARG A 84 6.66 14.68 1.79
C ARG A 84 8.14 14.89 2.09
N TYR A 85 8.57 14.58 3.31
CA TYR A 85 9.98 14.59 3.70
C TYR A 85 10.28 13.46 4.67
N LEU A 86 11.51 12.97 4.56
CA LEU A 86 12.15 12.15 5.59
C LEU A 86 12.76 13.09 6.63
N GLN A 87 12.78 12.68 7.88
CA GLN A 87 13.32 13.50 8.96
C GLN A 87 14.24 12.68 9.86
N SER A 88 15.34 13.32 10.29
CA SER A 88 16.25 12.75 11.28
C SER A 88 15.80 13.07 12.71
N ALA A 89 16.38 12.37 13.69
CA ALA A 89 16.15 12.64 15.10
C ALA A 89 16.46 14.09 15.49
N ALA A 90 17.40 14.74 14.80
CA ALA A 90 17.76 16.15 15.01
C ALA A 90 16.81 17.14 14.32
N GLY A 91 15.80 16.67 13.58
CA GLY A 91 14.84 17.51 12.89
C GLY A 91 15.27 17.96 11.50
N GLN A 92 16.42 17.49 10.99
CA GLN A 92 16.85 17.75 9.62
C GLN A 92 15.98 16.96 8.63
N ARG A 93 15.80 17.48 7.42
CA ARG A 93 14.88 16.95 6.43
C ARG A 93 15.53 16.65 5.10
N VAL A 94 15.01 15.59 4.44
CA VAL A 94 15.27 15.24 3.05
C VAL A 94 13.93 15.19 2.34
N ASN A 95 13.74 16.01 1.31
CA ASN A 95 12.51 15.99 0.53
C ASN A 95 12.48 14.74 -0.35
N TYR A 96 11.32 14.10 -0.41
CA TYR A 96 11.06 12.96 -1.29
C TYR A 96 9.59 12.96 -1.69
N ASN A 97 9.21 12.11 -2.63
CA ASN A 97 7.81 11.84 -2.87
C ASN A 97 7.58 10.39 -3.31
N LEU A 98 6.30 10.01 -3.35
CA LEU A 98 5.81 8.70 -3.75
C LEU A 98 4.90 8.85 -4.95
N TYR A 99 5.05 7.94 -5.91
CA TYR A 99 4.40 8.02 -7.21
C TYR A 99 3.72 6.70 -7.56
N THR A 100 2.71 6.79 -8.40
CA THR A 100 1.96 5.63 -8.90
C THR A 100 2.63 4.95 -10.09
N ASN A 101 3.65 5.58 -10.70
CA ASN A 101 4.31 5.09 -11.89
C ASN A 101 5.83 5.26 -11.83
N ALA A 102 6.54 4.48 -12.64
CA ALA A 102 8.00 4.50 -12.71
C ALA A 102 8.55 5.80 -13.32
N ALA A 103 7.75 6.53 -14.07
CA ALA A 103 8.14 7.83 -14.63
C ALA A 103 8.11 8.97 -13.60
N HIS A 104 7.61 8.71 -12.39
CA HIS A 104 7.45 9.70 -11.32
C HIS A 104 6.64 10.93 -11.77
N SER A 105 5.62 10.72 -12.57
CA SER A 105 4.79 11.80 -13.15
C SER A 105 3.50 12.03 -12.39
N THR A 106 3.04 11.06 -11.59
CA THR A 106 1.79 11.13 -10.85
C THR A 106 2.04 10.81 -9.38
N ILE A 107 1.90 11.80 -8.52
CA ILE A 107 2.01 11.62 -7.07
C ILE A 107 0.89 10.70 -6.60
N TRP A 108 1.24 9.74 -5.75
CA TRP A 108 0.25 8.90 -5.08
C TRP A 108 -0.29 9.65 -3.86
N ASP A 109 -1.50 10.15 -3.98
CA ASP A 109 -2.13 11.03 -2.99
C ASP A 109 -3.14 10.29 -2.11
N ASN A 110 -3.79 11.05 -1.25
CA ASN A 110 -4.83 10.58 -0.35
C ASN A 110 -6.26 10.95 -0.79
N LEU A 111 -6.43 11.37 -2.04
CA LEU A 111 -7.72 11.76 -2.61
C LEU A 111 -8.12 10.84 -3.76
N THR A 112 -7.30 10.73 -4.78
CA THR A 112 -7.53 9.91 -5.97
C THR A 112 -6.91 8.52 -5.82
N GLY A 113 -5.63 8.46 -5.48
CA GLY A 113 -4.89 7.21 -5.30
C GLY A 113 -4.88 6.32 -6.53
N VAL A 114 -4.87 5.01 -6.31
CA VAL A 114 -4.93 3.98 -7.35
C VAL A 114 -6.19 3.15 -7.15
N SER A 115 -6.98 3.00 -8.21
CA SER A 115 -8.21 2.19 -8.20
C SER A 115 -8.03 0.92 -9.03
N GLN A 116 -8.53 -0.19 -8.52
CA GLN A 116 -8.43 -1.52 -9.14
C GLN A 116 -9.74 -2.29 -8.92
N THR A 117 -9.94 -3.32 -9.75
CA THR A 117 -10.97 -4.33 -9.53
C THR A 117 -10.28 -5.65 -9.20
N ALA A 118 -10.66 -6.23 -8.07
CA ALA A 118 -10.05 -7.45 -7.57
C ALA A 118 -10.43 -8.68 -8.40
N ASN A 119 -9.49 -9.63 -8.48
CA ASN A 119 -9.70 -10.93 -9.12
C ASN A 119 -9.70 -12.09 -8.11
N GLY A 120 -9.77 -11.81 -6.82
CA GLY A 120 -9.75 -12.80 -5.75
C GLY A 120 -8.35 -13.27 -5.33
N ALA A 121 -7.30 -12.86 -6.05
CA ALA A 121 -5.91 -13.19 -5.75
C ALA A 121 -5.17 -11.99 -5.15
N ASP A 122 -3.97 -12.26 -4.63
CA ASP A 122 -3.07 -11.19 -4.19
C ASP A 122 -2.72 -10.27 -5.36
N ASN A 123 -2.83 -8.97 -5.13
CA ASN A 123 -2.35 -7.94 -6.03
C ASN A 123 -1.31 -7.09 -5.31
N TRP A 124 -0.14 -6.97 -5.90
CA TRP A 124 0.97 -6.18 -5.37
C TRP A 124 1.12 -4.90 -6.18
N LEU A 125 0.80 -3.76 -5.54
CA LEU A 125 0.90 -2.44 -6.15
C LEU A 125 2.25 -1.84 -5.79
N PRO A 126 3.20 -1.67 -6.74
CA PRO A 126 4.48 -1.06 -6.44
C PRO A 126 4.31 0.43 -6.16
N VAL A 127 5.01 0.91 -5.13
CA VAL A 127 5.15 2.33 -4.84
C VAL A 127 6.48 2.79 -5.39
N TYR A 128 6.48 3.86 -6.17
CA TYR A 128 7.70 4.42 -6.76
C TYR A 128 8.11 5.64 -5.95
N GLY A 129 9.26 5.54 -5.29
CA GLY A 129 9.82 6.65 -4.50
C GLY A 129 10.93 7.37 -5.23
N MET A 130 11.03 8.68 -5.02
CA MET A 130 12.12 9.48 -5.55
C MET A 130 12.52 10.57 -4.55
N ILE A 131 13.83 10.68 -4.32
CA ILE A 131 14.46 11.81 -3.68
C ILE A 131 15.01 12.69 -4.80
N PRO A 132 14.47 13.91 -5.00
CA PRO A 132 15.00 14.81 -6.03
C PRO A 132 16.39 15.34 -5.65
N ALA A 133 17.12 15.82 -6.64
CA ALA A 133 18.38 16.53 -6.40
C ALA A 133 18.14 17.72 -5.47
N GLN A 134 18.94 17.83 -4.42
CA GLN A 134 18.81 18.87 -3.39
C GLN A 134 20.11 18.99 -2.61
N SER A 135 20.19 20.00 -1.76
CA SER A 135 21.31 20.15 -0.83
C SER A 135 21.39 18.96 0.11
N THR A 136 22.59 18.46 0.35
CA THR A 136 22.82 17.34 1.27
C THR A 136 22.77 17.82 2.71
N PRO A 137 21.83 17.35 3.54
CA PRO A 137 21.78 17.69 4.96
C PRO A 137 22.84 16.91 5.75
N PRO A 138 22.99 17.19 7.06
CA PRO A 138 23.92 16.43 7.90
C PRO A 138 23.68 14.93 7.86
N THR A 139 24.73 14.15 8.13
CA THR A 139 24.64 12.69 8.19
C THR A 139 23.67 12.25 9.28
N GLY A 140 22.99 11.13 9.05
CA GLY A 140 22.03 10.56 9.99
C GLY A 140 21.07 9.60 9.33
N SER A 141 20.16 9.07 10.11
CA SER A 141 19.05 8.26 9.63
C SER A 141 17.83 9.15 9.42
N TYR A 142 17.29 9.10 8.21
CA TYR A 142 16.13 9.90 7.79
C TYR A 142 14.98 8.97 7.49
N THR A 143 13.86 9.17 8.16
CA THR A 143 12.68 8.28 8.06
C THR A 143 11.39 9.07 7.94
N ASP A 144 10.38 8.41 7.38
CA ASP A 144 8.99 8.86 7.38
C ASP A 144 8.09 7.64 7.54
N THR A 145 6.87 7.86 8.01
CA THR A 145 5.84 6.83 8.08
C THR A 145 4.60 7.33 7.37
N VAL A 146 4.21 6.62 6.32
CA VAL A 146 3.08 6.96 5.47
C VAL A 146 1.93 6.01 5.76
N GLN A 147 0.75 6.55 6.01
CA GLN A 147 -0.46 5.76 6.20
C GLN A 147 -1.02 5.32 4.85
N VAL A 148 -1.36 4.05 4.73
CA VAL A 148 -2.05 3.48 3.58
C VAL A 148 -3.51 3.25 3.94
N THR A 149 -4.42 3.74 3.11
CA THR A 149 -5.87 3.53 3.27
C THR A 149 -6.39 2.77 2.06
N ILE A 150 -7.14 1.70 2.32
CA ILE A 150 -7.79 0.91 1.29
C ILE A 150 -9.30 1.03 1.50
N ASN A 151 -9.99 1.49 0.47
CA ASN A 151 -11.44 1.66 0.45
C ASN A 151 -12.06 0.68 -0.55
N TRP A 152 -13.17 0.03 -0.16
CA TRP A 152 -13.93 -0.85 -1.03
C TRP A 152 -15.42 -0.78 -0.79
#